data_492ee4a7c9a171a1845863ac5dff4cdc
#
_entry.id   492ee4a7c9a171a1845863ac5dff4cdc
#
_cell.length_a   1.000
_cell.length_b   1.000
_cell.length_c   1.000
_cell.angle_alpha   90.00
_cell.angle_beta   90.00
_cell.angle_gamma   90.00
#
_symmetry.space_group_name_H-M   'P 1'
#
loop_
_entity.id
_entity.type
_entity.pdbx_description
1 polymer ?
#
loop_
_entity_poly.entity_id
_entity_poly.type
_entity_poly.pdbx_seq_one_letter_code
_entity_poly.pdbx_strand_id
1 'polypeptide(L)'
;MKVYVGQFRYVHEGHVDVLLATTESKIKELLVEQMLEYVKWNSEPVLPPQQNYDDLTHIGLNNEWFEVTYDTQTVHSDGHILKHIMETI
;
A
#
# COMPACT_ATOMS: atom_id res chain seq x y z
N MET A 1 4.20 20.71 -3.11
CA MET A 1 4.66 19.52 -2.35
C MET A 1 4.21 18.26 -3.07
N LYS A 2 5.09 17.29 -3.14
CA LYS A 2 4.78 16.00 -3.77
C LYS A 2 4.56 14.95 -2.68
N VAL A 3 3.50 14.16 -2.79
CA VAL A 3 3.24 13.04 -1.89
C VAL A 3 3.11 11.75 -2.68
N TYR A 4 3.47 10.65 -2.05
CA TYR A 4 3.25 9.31 -2.59
C TYR A 4 1.96 8.76 -2.00
N VAL A 5 1.10 8.27 -2.88
CA VAL A 5 -0.19 7.68 -2.51
C VAL A 5 -0.10 6.19 -2.80
N GLY A 6 -0.16 5.37 -1.77
CA GLY A 6 -0.15 3.92 -1.89
C GLY A 6 -1.57 3.37 -1.75
N GLN A 7 -1.87 2.34 -2.50
CA GLN A 7 -3.14 1.63 -2.42
C GLN A 7 -2.89 0.16 -2.15
N PHE A 8 -3.54 -0.36 -1.15
CA PHE A 8 -3.55 -1.79 -0.82
C PHE A 8 -4.96 -2.30 -1.05
N ARG A 9 -5.13 -3.09 -2.10
CA ARG A 9 -6.43 -3.62 -2.46
C ARG A 9 -6.57 -5.06 -1.97
N TYR A 10 -7.63 -5.32 -1.24
CA TYR A 10 -7.97 -6.65 -0.74
C TYR A 10 -8.87 -7.34 -1.76
N VAL A 11 -8.31 -8.24 -2.54
CA VAL A 11 -9.00 -8.82 -3.72
C VAL A 11 -10.31 -9.52 -3.33
N HIS A 12 -10.29 -10.29 -2.24
CA HIS A 12 -11.47 -11.04 -1.81
C HIS A 12 -12.44 -10.26 -0.95
N GLU A 13 -12.00 -9.15 -0.38
CA GLU A 13 -12.83 -8.35 0.53
C GLU A 13 -13.46 -7.13 -0.15
N GLY A 14 -12.96 -6.76 -1.32
CA GLY A 14 -13.53 -5.69 -2.11
C GLY A 14 -13.30 -4.29 -1.58
N HIS A 15 -12.31 -4.06 -0.71
CA HIS A 15 -11.98 -2.71 -0.26
C HIS A 15 -10.52 -2.36 -0.48
N VAL A 16 -10.20 -1.08 -0.40
CA VAL A 16 -8.86 -0.54 -0.63
C VAL A 16 -8.46 0.35 0.54
N ASP A 17 -7.29 0.09 1.10
CA ASP A 17 -6.66 1.00 2.06
C ASP A 17 -5.75 1.96 1.29
N VAL A 18 -5.78 3.23 1.68
CA VAL A 18 -4.95 4.28 1.08
C VAL A 18 -3.93 4.77 2.10
N LEU A 19 -2.66 4.78 1.70
CA LEU A 19 -1.55 5.19 2.54
C LEU A 19 -0.83 6.39 1.90
N LEU A 20 -0.29 7.27 2.73
CA LEU A 20 0.39 8.47 2.27
C LEU A 20 1.80 8.55 2.85
N ALA A 21 2.74 9.02 2.04
CA ALA A 21 4.10 9.28 2.49
C ALA A 21 4.72 10.40 1.65
N THR A 22 5.78 11.02 2.18
CA THR A 22 6.47 12.11 1.50
C THR A 22 7.66 11.61 0.67
N THR A 23 8.08 10.36 0.82
CA THR A 23 9.17 9.76 0.07
C THR A 23 8.77 8.40 -0.47
N GLU A 24 9.41 7.98 -1.55
CA GLU A 24 9.21 6.65 -2.13
C GLU A 24 9.61 5.54 -1.16
N SER A 25 10.73 5.73 -0.48
CA SER A 25 11.20 4.78 0.52
C SER A 25 10.16 4.56 1.62
N LYS A 26 9.53 5.63 2.07
CA LYS A 26 8.55 5.55 3.16
C LYS A 26 7.25 4.91 2.70
N ILE A 27 6.77 5.21 1.49
CA ILE A 27 5.54 4.57 1.00
C ILE A 27 5.75 3.06 0.82
N LYS A 28 6.90 2.64 0.33
CA LYS A 28 7.23 1.21 0.23
C LYS A 28 7.26 0.55 1.60
N GLU A 29 7.87 1.21 2.60
CA GLU A 29 7.91 0.72 3.96
C GLU A 29 6.51 0.52 4.54
N LEU A 30 5.64 1.51 4.37
CA LEU A 30 4.26 1.43 4.85
C LEU A 30 3.47 0.32 4.16
N LEU A 31 3.66 0.16 2.87
CA LEU A 31 2.99 -0.90 2.12
C LEU A 31 3.50 -2.29 2.53
N VAL A 32 4.79 -2.41 2.81
CA VAL A 32 5.36 -3.67 3.34
C VAL A 32 4.73 -4.00 4.70
N GLU A 33 4.64 -3.03 5.60
CA GLU A 33 3.99 -3.23 6.90
C GLU A 33 2.55 -3.71 6.74
N GLN A 34 1.81 -3.13 5.80
CA GLN A 34 0.44 -3.51 5.52
C GLN A 34 0.34 -4.95 4.98
N MET A 35 1.23 -5.31 4.07
CA MET A 35 1.27 -6.66 3.51
C MET A 35 1.61 -7.71 4.58
N LEU A 36 2.58 -7.42 5.45
CA LEU A 36 2.95 -8.31 6.55
C LEU A 36 1.80 -8.47 7.54
N GLU A 37 1.11 -7.41 7.86
CA GLU A 37 -0.05 -7.44 8.75
C GLU A 37 -1.17 -8.31 8.15
N TYR A 38 -1.44 -8.16 6.87
CA TYR A 38 -2.42 -8.98 6.17
C TYR A 38 -2.08 -10.47 6.27
N VAL A 39 -0.83 -10.83 5.99
CA VAL A 39 -0.38 -12.22 6.03
C VAL A 39 -0.44 -12.79 7.44
N LYS A 40 -0.08 -11.99 8.43
CA LYS A 40 -0.14 -12.38 9.84
C LYS A 40 -1.56 -12.76 10.26
N TRP A 41 -2.55 -11.99 9.84
CA TRP A 41 -3.94 -12.24 10.19
C TRP A 41 -4.56 -13.40 9.42
N ASN A 42 -4.10 -13.66 8.21
CA ASN A 42 -4.69 -14.67 7.34
C ASN A 42 -3.89 -15.98 7.28
N SER A 43 -2.72 -16.02 7.93
CA SER A 43 -1.83 -17.20 7.98
C SER A 43 -1.32 -17.68 6.62
N GLU A 44 -1.52 -16.91 5.59
CA GLU A 44 -1.12 -17.17 4.20
C GLU A 44 -1.02 -15.84 3.45
N PRO A 45 -0.18 -15.74 2.38
CA PRO A 45 0.73 -16.75 1.80
C PRO A 45 1.93 -17.00 2.70
N VAL A 46 2.65 -18.11 2.43
CA VAL A 46 3.93 -18.37 3.11
C VAL A 46 4.95 -17.36 2.62
N LEU A 47 5.56 -16.62 3.55
CA LEU A 47 6.51 -15.57 3.22
C LEU A 47 7.91 -16.10 3.01
N PRO A 48 8.69 -15.53 2.06
CA PRO A 48 10.10 -15.81 1.92
C PRO A 48 10.89 -15.27 3.10
N PRO A 49 12.14 -15.72 3.32
CA PRO A 49 12.99 -15.17 4.39
C PRO A 49 13.24 -13.66 4.23
N GLN A 50 13.33 -13.17 3.00
CA GLN A 50 13.49 -11.75 2.72
C GLN A 50 12.11 -11.17 2.38
N GLN A 51 11.73 -10.14 3.11
CA GLN A 51 10.40 -9.54 3.02
C GLN A 51 10.50 -8.11 2.50
N ASN A 52 10.88 -7.98 1.23
CA ASN A 52 10.94 -6.68 0.57
C ASN A 52 9.65 -6.41 -0.22
N TYR A 53 9.49 -5.15 -0.63
CA TYR A 53 8.30 -4.70 -1.33
C TYR A 53 8.00 -5.53 -2.59
N ASP A 54 9.00 -5.74 -3.44
CA ASP A 54 8.79 -6.42 -4.72
C ASP A 54 8.39 -7.89 -4.52
N ASP A 55 9.05 -8.58 -3.60
CA ASP A 55 8.76 -9.99 -3.32
C ASP A 55 7.35 -10.15 -2.73
N LEU A 56 6.98 -9.31 -1.78
CA LEU A 56 5.66 -9.37 -1.15
C LEU A 56 4.55 -9.05 -2.14
N THR A 57 4.75 -8.04 -2.96
CA THR A 57 3.79 -7.67 -4.00
C THR A 57 3.60 -8.82 -4.99
N HIS A 58 4.69 -9.43 -5.41
CA HIS A 58 4.66 -10.55 -6.36
C HIS A 58 3.90 -11.76 -5.77
N ILE A 59 4.13 -12.05 -4.50
CA ILE A 59 3.43 -13.14 -3.81
C ILE A 59 1.92 -12.87 -3.76
N GLY A 60 1.53 -11.65 -3.39
CA GLY A 60 0.12 -11.28 -3.32
C GLY A 60 -0.58 -11.38 -4.66
N LEU A 61 0.05 -10.88 -5.71
CA LEU A 61 -0.50 -10.93 -7.06
C LEU A 61 -0.61 -12.36 -7.58
N ASN A 62 0.42 -13.18 -7.37
CA ASN A 62 0.41 -14.56 -7.84
C ASN A 62 -0.67 -15.42 -7.16
N ASN A 63 -0.99 -15.11 -5.92
CA ASN A 63 -2.01 -15.85 -5.17
C ASN A 63 -3.38 -15.17 -5.22
N GLU A 64 -3.50 -14.05 -5.94
CA GLU A 64 -4.74 -13.29 -6.08
C GLU A 64 -5.34 -12.85 -4.75
N TRP A 65 -4.49 -12.53 -3.76
CA TRP A 65 -4.94 -12.14 -2.42
C TRP A 65 -4.98 -10.64 -2.23
N PHE A 66 -3.97 -9.93 -2.74
CA PHE A 66 -3.94 -8.48 -2.67
C PHE A 66 -3.18 -7.90 -3.87
N GLU A 67 -3.50 -6.66 -4.18
CA GLU A 67 -2.79 -5.85 -5.17
C GLU A 67 -2.30 -4.58 -4.49
N VAL A 68 -1.04 -4.22 -4.76
CA VAL A 68 -0.41 -3.05 -4.15
C VAL A 68 0.17 -2.18 -5.24
N THR A 69 -0.19 -0.91 -5.21
CA THR A 69 0.35 0.09 -6.15
C THR A 69 0.66 1.37 -5.39
N TYR A 70 1.52 2.21 -5.95
CA TYR A 70 1.70 3.56 -5.45
C TYR A 70 2.00 4.50 -6.61
N ASP A 71 1.66 5.77 -6.42
CA ASP A 71 1.88 6.80 -7.41
C ASP A 71 2.15 8.12 -6.69
N THR A 72 2.53 9.13 -7.43
CA THR A 72 2.80 10.46 -6.88
C THR A 72 1.64 11.40 -7.18
N GLN A 73 1.39 12.31 -6.24
CA GLN A 73 0.44 13.39 -6.38
C GLN A 73 1.11 14.70 -6.01
N THR A 74 0.80 15.75 -6.75
CA THR A 74 1.25 17.10 -6.39
C THR A 74 0.16 17.76 -5.56
N VAL A 75 0.54 18.18 -4.36
CA VAL A 75 -0.38 18.88 -3.46
C VAL A 75 -0.28 20.38 -3.72
N HIS A 76 -1.40 20.98 -4.09
CA HIS A 76 -1.48 22.42 -4.31
C HIS A 76 -1.50 23.18 -2.98
N SER A 77 -1.24 24.48 -3.05
CA SER A 77 -1.14 25.33 -1.86
C SER A 77 -2.40 25.33 -1.00
N ASP A 78 -3.56 25.03 -1.57
CA ASP A 78 -4.82 24.96 -0.85
C ASP A 78 -5.01 23.64 -0.08
N GLY A 79 -4.16 22.65 -0.34
CA GLY A 79 -4.23 21.35 0.33
C GLY A 79 -5.46 20.51 0.00
N HIS A 80 -6.25 20.91 -0.98
CA HIS A 80 -7.52 20.26 -1.29
C HIS A 80 -7.39 18.77 -1.62
N ILE A 81 -6.41 18.42 -2.46
CA ILE A 81 -6.18 17.03 -2.85
C ILE A 81 -5.80 16.18 -1.65
N LEU A 82 -4.88 16.67 -0.83
CA LEU A 82 -4.44 15.96 0.37
C LEU A 82 -5.60 15.72 1.33
N LYS A 83 -6.44 16.72 1.55
CA LYS A 83 -7.60 16.61 2.41
C LYS A 83 -8.56 15.52 1.91
N HIS A 84 -8.84 15.50 0.61
CA HIS A 84 -9.72 14.51 0.00
C HIS A 84 -9.17 13.09 0.18
N ILE A 85 -7.88 12.89 -0.04
CA ILE A 85 -7.25 11.57 0.13
C ILE A 85 -7.33 11.14 1.60
N MET A 86 -7.05 12.04 2.54
CA MET A 86 -7.11 11.74 3.97
C MET A 86 -8.52 11.37 4.43
N GLU A 87 -9.53 11.95 3.84
CA GLU A 87 -10.93 11.65 4.17
C GLU A 87 -11.36 10.24 3.74
N THR A 88 -10.63 9.63 2.80
CA THR A 88 -10.92 8.27 2.33
C THR A 88 -10.16 7.18 3.10
N ILE A 89 -9.24 7.58 3.94
CA ILE A 89 -8.48 6.65 4.79
C ILE A 89 -9.30 6.35 6.04
#